data_86e0fd168be05bf4dfcbedd37618fecf
#
_entry.id   86e0fd168be05bf4dfcbedd37618fecf
#
_cell.length_a   1.000
_cell.length_b   1.000
_cell.length_c   1.000
_cell.angle_alpha   90.00
_cell.angle_beta   90.00
_cell.angle_gamma   90.00
#
_symmetry.space_group_name_H-M   'P 1'
#
loop_
_entity.id
_entity.type
_entity.pdbx_description
1 polymer ?
#
loop_
_entity_poly.entity_id
_entity_poly.type
_entity_poly.pdbx_seq_one_letter_code
_entity_poly.pdbx_strand_id
1 'polypeptide(L)'
;MTLEELRLLRVVQGVLVRNYVDTQKLDVQIIGSSVYIEGHFQVFDYHPGRKKDENVEKDLGLQRTLMHIEQQIRGLGEVSYLEMKLKNWERRGQQWVAKHETFG
;
A
#
# COMPACT_ATOMS: atom_id res chain seq x y z
N MET A 1 22.15 -5.54 3.82
CA MET A 1 21.37 -5.09 2.65
C MET A 1 22.33 -4.72 1.53
N THR A 2 22.10 -5.24 0.35
CA THR A 2 22.93 -4.90 -0.81
C THR A 2 22.53 -3.53 -1.35
N LEU A 3 23.38 -2.96 -2.20
CA LEU A 3 23.10 -1.70 -2.87
C LEU A 3 21.83 -1.81 -3.75
N GLU A 4 21.68 -2.94 -4.42
CA GLU A 4 20.52 -3.20 -5.27
C GLU A 4 19.24 -3.28 -4.46
N GLU A 5 19.29 -3.93 -3.32
CA GLU A 5 18.14 -3.98 -2.41
C GLU A 5 17.79 -2.58 -1.88
N LEU A 6 18.80 -1.78 -1.57
CA LEU A 6 18.56 -0.42 -1.10
C LEU A 6 17.93 0.44 -2.19
N ARG A 7 18.36 0.28 -3.43
CA ARG A 7 17.76 0.99 -4.57
C ARG A 7 16.28 0.60 -4.73
N LEU A 8 16.01 -0.70 -4.67
CA LEU A 8 14.64 -1.18 -4.81
C LEU A 8 13.78 -0.68 -3.67
N LEU A 9 14.30 -0.68 -2.44
CA LEU A 9 13.59 -0.15 -1.29
C LEU A 9 13.19 1.31 -1.53
N ARG A 10 14.11 2.13 -2.04
CA ARG A 10 13.82 3.54 -2.31
C ARG A 10 12.79 3.71 -3.41
N VAL A 11 12.83 2.87 -4.45
CA VAL A 11 11.84 2.93 -5.52
C VAL A 11 10.46 2.56 -4.99
N VAL A 12 10.36 1.52 -4.19
CA VAL A 12 9.10 1.10 -3.58
C VAL A 12 8.56 2.18 -2.65
N GLN A 13 9.42 2.73 -1.80
CA GLN A 13 9.02 3.84 -0.93
C GLN A 13 8.55 5.05 -1.73
N GLY A 14 9.20 5.33 -2.86
CA GLY A 14 8.78 6.40 -3.76
C GLY A 14 7.39 6.18 -4.34
N VAL A 15 7.05 4.95 -4.69
CA VAL A 15 5.69 4.61 -5.15
C VAL A 15 4.68 4.92 -4.05
N LEU A 16 4.98 4.51 -2.82
CA LEU A 16 4.08 4.76 -1.69
C LEU A 16 3.92 6.26 -1.43
N VAL A 17 5.01 7.00 -1.40
CA VAL A 17 4.97 8.44 -1.15
C VAL A 17 4.20 9.18 -2.23
N ARG A 18 4.38 8.82 -3.49
CA ARG A 18 3.65 9.46 -4.59
C ARG A 18 2.15 9.20 -4.55
N ASN A 19 1.76 8.15 -3.88
CA ASN A 19 0.35 7.83 -3.67
C ASN A 19 -0.16 8.32 -2.32
N TYR A 20 0.61 9.18 -1.65
CA TYR A 20 0.25 9.82 -0.38
C TYR A 20 0.05 8.83 0.76
N VAL A 21 0.74 7.70 0.70
CA VAL A 21 0.65 6.69 1.76
C VAL A 21 1.49 7.11 2.96
N ASP A 22 0.96 6.90 4.15
CA ASP A 22 1.70 7.12 5.39
C ASP A 22 2.68 5.96 5.59
N THR A 23 3.91 6.17 5.18
CA THR A 23 4.94 5.13 5.23
C THR A 23 5.40 4.81 6.65
N GLN A 24 5.10 5.68 7.61
CA GLN A 24 5.46 5.42 9.01
C GLN A 24 4.66 4.27 9.60
N LYS A 25 3.51 3.97 9.02
CA LYS A 25 2.65 2.89 9.48
C LYS A 25 2.88 1.58 8.75
N LEU A 26 3.77 1.59 7.80
CA LEU A 26 4.12 0.41 7.00
C LEU A 26 5.58 0.04 7.22
N ASP A 27 5.82 -1.26 7.22
CA ASP A 27 7.17 -1.80 7.22
C ASP A 27 7.42 -2.42 5.86
N VAL A 28 8.46 -1.96 5.18
CA VAL A 28 8.83 -2.45 3.86
C VAL A 28 10.17 -3.17 3.98
N GLN A 29 10.17 -4.43 3.58
CA GLN A 29 11.38 -5.25 3.59
C GLN A 29 11.68 -5.74 2.20
N ILE A 30 12.94 -5.71 1.85
CA ILE A 30 13.42 -6.20 0.55
C ILE A 30 14.40 -7.34 0.81
N ILE A 31 14.14 -8.47 0.17
CA ILE A 31 15.06 -9.62 0.21
C ILE A 31 15.31 -10.02 -1.24
N GLY A 32 16.48 -9.66 -1.76
CA GLY A 32 16.79 -9.85 -3.17
C GLY A 32 15.85 -9.03 -4.05
N SER A 33 15.02 -9.69 -4.83
CA SER A 33 14.01 -9.06 -5.67
C SER A 33 12.59 -9.26 -5.12
N SER A 34 12.47 -9.74 -3.90
CA SER A 34 11.19 -9.92 -3.23
C SER A 34 10.89 -8.73 -2.34
N VAL A 35 9.65 -8.26 -2.40
CA VAL A 35 9.18 -7.10 -1.63
C VAL A 35 8.10 -7.56 -0.65
N TYR A 36 8.28 -7.20 0.61
CA TYR A 36 7.32 -7.51 1.68
C TYR A 36 6.87 -6.22 2.33
N ILE A 37 5.58 -5.97 2.32
CA ILE A 37 4.98 -4.78 2.93
C ILE A 37 4.00 -5.24 4.00
N GLU A 38 4.21 -4.80 5.23
CA GLU A 38 3.36 -5.14 6.35
C GLU A 38 2.94 -3.88 7.09
N GLY A 39 1.80 -3.92 7.72
CA GLY A 39 1.38 -2.86 8.63
C GLY A 39 -0.02 -2.35 8.33
N HIS A 40 -0.20 -1.07 8.61
CA HIS A 40 -1.49 -0.41 8.50
C HIS A 40 -1.49 0.50 7.28
N PHE A 41 -2.40 0.27 6.35
CA PHE A 41 -2.51 1.09 5.15
C PHE A 41 -3.35 2.33 5.45
N GLN A 42 -2.71 3.49 5.33
CA GLN A 42 -3.37 4.77 5.52
C GLN A 42 -2.81 5.78 4.53
N VAL A 43 -3.67 6.59 4.00
CA VAL A 43 -3.32 7.64 3.05
C VAL A 43 -3.58 8.99 3.70
N PHE A 44 -2.66 9.93 3.49
CA PHE A 44 -2.88 11.30 3.96
C PHE A 44 -4.02 11.91 3.17
N ASP A 45 -5.00 12.42 3.90
CA ASP A 45 -6.16 13.03 3.28
C ASP A 45 -5.82 14.49 2.96
N TYR A 46 -5.60 14.75 1.68
CA TYR A 46 -5.17 16.07 1.23
C TYR A 46 -6.16 16.68 0.28
N HIS A 47 -7.37 16.93 0.73
CA HIS A 47 -8.36 17.62 -0.06
C HIS A 47 -9.06 18.67 0.78
N PRO A 48 -8.43 19.85 0.94
CA PRO A 48 -9.09 20.94 1.64
C PRO A 48 -10.35 21.33 0.89
N GLY A 49 -11.48 21.36 1.59
CA GLY A 49 -12.76 21.71 1.02
C GLY A 49 -13.64 20.55 0.61
N ARG A 50 -13.18 19.33 0.72
CA ARG A 50 -14.02 18.17 0.44
C ARG A 50 -14.83 17.80 1.68
N LYS A 51 -16.12 17.64 1.48
CA LYS A 51 -16.97 17.20 2.57
C LYS A 51 -16.71 15.74 2.88
N LYS A 52 -16.62 15.45 4.13
CA LYS A 52 -16.22 14.14 4.62
C LYS A 52 -17.38 13.21 4.79
N ASP A 53 -18.28 13.15 3.87
CA ASP A 53 -19.47 12.44 4.20
C ASP A 53 -19.49 11.01 3.83
N GLU A 54 -18.42 10.51 3.23
CA GLU A 54 -18.65 9.26 2.60
C GLU A 54 -17.59 8.29 2.93
N ASN A 55 -17.80 7.57 4.03
CA ASN A 55 -16.99 6.43 4.36
C ASN A 55 -16.94 5.42 3.21
N VAL A 56 -18.04 5.32 2.47
CA VAL A 56 -18.12 4.39 1.33
C VAL A 56 -17.23 4.87 0.18
N GLU A 57 -17.29 6.15 -0.16
CA GLU A 57 -16.42 6.70 -1.20
C GLU A 57 -14.96 6.67 -0.80
N LYS A 58 -14.70 6.89 0.49
CA LYS A 58 -13.35 6.81 1.01
C LYS A 58 -12.79 5.40 0.87
N ASP A 59 -13.57 4.38 1.20
CA ASP A 59 -13.14 3.00 1.08
C ASP A 59 -12.89 2.62 -0.39
N LEU A 60 -13.75 3.06 -1.29
CA LEU A 60 -13.56 2.81 -2.72
C LEU A 60 -12.31 3.51 -3.25
N GLY A 61 -12.09 4.73 -2.82
CA GLY A 61 -10.89 5.47 -3.21
C GLY A 61 -9.62 4.80 -2.70
N LEU A 62 -9.64 4.34 -1.45
CA LEU A 62 -8.52 3.63 -0.87
C LEU A 62 -8.28 2.28 -1.55
N GLN A 63 -9.35 1.58 -1.90
CA GLN A 63 -9.24 0.32 -2.63
C GLN A 63 -8.55 0.52 -3.96
N ARG A 64 -8.95 1.53 -4.71
CA ARG A 64 -8.33 1.85 -6.00
C ARG A 64 -6.88 2.24 -5.84
N THR A 65 -6.58 3.04 -4.84
CA THR A 65 -5.20 3.45 -4.56
C THR A 65 -4.34 2.24 -4.24
N LEU A 66 -4.85 1.35 -3.41
CA LEU A 66 -4.12 0.15 -3.01
C LEU A 66 -3.87 -0.76 -4.21
N MET A 67 -4.87 -0.96 -5.06
CA MET A 67 -4.71 -1.74 -6.28
C MET A 67 -3.70 -1.10 -7.24
N HIS A 68 -3.74 0.22 -7.34
CA HIS A 68 -2.81 0.95 -8.20
C HIS A 68 -1.37 0.81 -7.69
N ILE A 69 -1.17 0.92 -6.39
CA ILE A 69 0.14 0.74 -5.78
C ILE A 69 0.66 -0.67 -6.05
N GLU A 70 -0.18 -1.67 -5.84
CA GLU A 70 0.20 -3.05 -6.10
C GLU A 70 0.63 -3.25 -7.54
N GLN A 71 -0.14 -2.71 -8.48
CA GLN A 71 0.19 -2.81 -9.89
C GLN A 71 1.49 -2.10 -10.24
N GLN A 72 1.71 -0.93 -9.66
CA GLN A 72 2.93 -0.18 -9.90
C GLN A 72 4.16 -0.94 -9.40
N ILE A 73 4.07 -1.53 -8.22
CA ILE A 73 5.20 -2.29 -7.66
C ILE A 73 5.43 -3.57 -8.47
N ARG A 74 4.36 -4.29 -8.80
CA ARG A 74 4.49 -5.50 -9.64
C ARG A 74 5.01 -5.18 -11.04
N GLY A 75 4.77 -3.98 -11.52
CA GLY A 75 5.26 -3.54 -12.83
C GLY A 75 6.72 -3.14 -12.84
N LEU A 76 7.37 -3.04 -11.68
CA LEU A 76 8.80 -2.79 -11.63
C LEU A 76 9.54 -4.03 -12.10
N GLY A 77 10.40 -3.88 -13.10
CA GLY A 77 11.10 -5.02 -13.67
C GLY A 77 12.01 -5.75 -12.70
N GLU A 78 12.37 -5.08 -11.61
CA GLU A 78 13.27 -5.62 -10.59
C GLU A 78 12.54 -6.46 -9.55
N VAL A 79 11.20 -6.42 -9.52
CA VAL A 79 10.41 -7.14 -8.52
C VAL A 79 9.96 -8.47 -9.09
N SER A 80 10.38 -9.56 -8.45
CA SER A 80 9.95 -10.90 -8.82
C SER A 80 8.82 -11.42 -7.94
N TYR A 81 8.66 -10.85 -6.74
CA TYR A 81 7.65 -11.28 -5.79
C TYR A 81 7.22 -10.11 -4.92
N LEU A 82 5.93 -10.00 -4.70
CA LEU A 82 5.37 -8.98 -3.81
C LEU A 82 4.36 -9.63 -2.88
N GLU A 83 4.53 -9.38 -1.58
CA GLU A 83 3.58 -9.80 -0.57
C GLU A 83 3.20 -8.58 0.26
N MET A 84 1.89 -8.36 0.41
CA MET A 84 1.37 -7.25 1.19
C MET A 84 0.44 -7.82 2.27
N LYS A 85 0.88 -7.69 3.53
CA LYS A 85 0.10 -8.12 4.69
C LYS A 85 -0.35 -6.89 5.45
N LEU A 86 -1.55 -6.45 5.17
CA LEU A 86 -2.09 -5.25 5.77
C LEU A 86 -3.04 -5.60 6.90
N LYS A 87 -2.95 -4.84 7.99
CA LYS A 87 -3.78 -5.10 9.17
C LYS A 87 -5.23 -4.68 8.96
N ASN A 88 -5.43 -3.68 8.12
CA ASN A 88 -6.76 -3.11 7.89
C ASN A 88 -7.32 -3.42 6.50
N TRP A 89 -6.62 -4.19 5.69
CA TRP A 89 -7.09 -4.62 4.38
C TRP A 89 -6.76 -6.07 4.15
N GLU A 90 -7.65 -6.76 3.46
CA GLU A 90 -7.49 -8.18 3.17
C GLU A 90 -7.59 -8.41 1.67
N ARG A 91 -6.71 -9.25 1.17
CA ARG A 91 -6.77 -9.65 -0.24
C ARG A 91 -7.73 -10.82 -0.39
N ARG A 92 -8.75 -10.64 -1.23
CA ARG A 92 -9.69 -11.70 -1.57
C ARG A 92 -9.69 -11.87 -3.08
N GLY A 93 -9.05 -12.93 -3.55
CA GLY A 93 -8.88 -13.13 -4.98
C GLY A 93 -8.04 -12.02 -5.58
N GLN A 94 -8.62 -11.27 -6.51
CA GLN A 94 -7.92 -10.17 -7.15
C GLN A 94 -8.30 -8.80 -6.60
N GLN A 95 -9.04 -8.77 -5.52
CA GLN A 95 -9.52 -7.52 -4.93
C GLN A 95 -9.01 -7.34 -3.51
N TRP A 96 -8.88 -6.08 -3.13
CA TRP A 96 -8.61 -5.69 -1.75
C TRP A 96 -9.92 -5.30 -1.09
N VAL A 97 -10.15 -5.79 0.12
CA VAL A 97 -11.36 -5.52 0.88
C VAL A 97 -10.95 -4.95 2.23
N ALA A 98 -11.60 -3.88 2.63
CA ALA A 98 -11.33 -3.27 3.93
C ALA A 98 -11.76 -4.21 5.05
N LYS A 99 -10.88 -4.36 6.05
CA LYS A 99 -11.23 -5.09 7.26
C LYS A 99 -11.84 -4.11 8.23
N HIS A 100 -13.08 -4.31 8.55
CA HIS A 100 -13.74 -3.56 9.61
C HIS A 100 -13.63 -4.38 10.89
N GLU A 101 -12.92 -3.84 11.86
CA GLU A 101 -12.88 -4.48 13.15
C GLU A 101 -14.24 -4.34 13.80
N THR A 102 -14.95 -5.43 13.84
CA THR A 102 -16.18 -5.48 14.60
C THR A 102 -15.85 -5.92 16.00
N PHE A 103 -16.03 -5.02 16.92
CA PHE A 103 -16.03 -5.38 18.33
C PHE A 103 -17.39 -5.99 18.64
N GLY A 104 -17.39 -7.24 18.60
CA GLY A 104 -18.60 -7.96 18.97
C GLY A 104 -18.51 -8.51 20.34
#